data_d4409ce0212e101cff8a84b1a56dab37
#
_entry.id   d4409ce0212e101cff8a84b1a56dab37
#
_cell.length_a   1.000
_cell.length_b   1.000
_cell.length_c   1.000
_cell.angle_alpha   90.00
_cell.angle_beta   90.00
_cell.angle_gamma   90.00
#
_symmetry.space_group_name_H-M   'P 1'
#
loop_
_entity.id
_entity.type
_entity.pdbx_description
1 polymer ?
#
loop_
_entity_poly.entity_id
_entity_poly.type
_entity_poly.pdbx_seq_one_letter_code
_entity_poly.pdbx_strand_id
1 'polypeptide(L)'
;MKNPGKNSGNVEFCADESLDLRGKICPMTFVYTKLALENISQGKILKVTLDFPPAFTNVPHSIKIQKLGRVIGEHQEGKVRTLWIQKGD
;
A
#
# COMPACT_ATOMS: atom_id res chain seq x y z
N MET A 1 -5.65 -14.09 -17.63
CA MET A 1 -5.06 -14.20 -17.40
C MET A 1 -4.15 -13.72 -17.18
N LYS A 2 -3.70 -13.72 -16.78
CA LYS A 2 -2.87 -13.42 -16.53
C LYS A 2 -1.88 -13.56 -17.02
N ASN A 3 -1.24 -13.16 -17.15
CA ASN A 3 -0.25 -13.36 -17.67
C ASN A 3 0.77 -13.70 -17.08
N PRO A 4 0.75 -14.33 -16.92
CA PRO A 4 1.57 -14.99 -16.25
C PRO A 4 2.93 -14.88 -16.57
N GLY A 5 3.62 -15.32 -16.43
CA GLY A 5 4.87 -15.40 -16.75
C GLY A 5 5.67 -14.26 -16.71
N LYS A 6 5.14 -13.24 -16.83
CA LYS A 6 5.86 -12.19 -16.90
C LYS A 6 6.24 -11.66 -15.66
N ASN A 7 5.86 -12.00 -14.63
CA ASN A 7 6.20 -11.41 -13.47
C ASN A 7 7.38 -11.87 -12.84
N SER A 8 8.29 -12.45 -13.47
CA SER A 8 9.41 -12.98 -12.83
C SER A 8 10.13 -12.00 -12.04
N GLY A 9 10.48 -12.25 -10.90
CA GLY A 9 11.25 -11.38 -10.09
C GLY A 9 10.49 -10.39 -9.30
N ASN A 10 9.25 -10.18 -9.63
CA ASN A 10 8.47 -9.23 -8.92
C ASN A 10 7.48 -9.90 -8.03
N VAL A 11 7.28 -9.37 -6.85
CA VAL A 11 6.25 -9.82 -5.98
C VAL A 11 5.12 -8.85 -6.10
N GLU A 12 4.03 -9.28 -6.68
CA GLU A 12 2.92 -8.38 -6.87
C GLU A 12 1.65 -9.09 -6.47
N PHE A 13 0.89 -8.51 -5.58
CA PHE A 13 -0.34 -9.09 -5.09
C PHE A 13 -1.51 -8.54 -5.90
N CYS A 14 -2.57 -9.32 -5.97
CA CYS A 14 -3.76 -8.90 -6.66
C CYS A 14 -4.52 -7.94 -5.78
N ALA A 15 -4.38 -6.68 -6.02
CA ALA A 15 -5.03 -5.67 -5.19
C ALA A 15 -6.46 -5.43 -5.65
N ASP A 16 -7.34 -5.23 -4.70
CA ASP A 16 -8.74 -4.93 -5.00
C ASP A 16 -8.93 -3.45 -5.30
N GLU A 17 -8.10 -2.61 -4.72
CA GLU A 17 -8.14 -1.18 -4.96
C GLU A 17 -6.72 -0.67 -5.02
N SER A 18 -6.51 0.45 -5.68
CA SER A 18 -5.19 1.07 -5.71
C SER A 18 -5.28 2.55 -5.43
N LEU A 19 -4.26 3.09 -4.83
CA LEU A 19 -4.20 4.47 -4.40
C LEU A 19 -2.84 5.03 -4.76
N ASP A 20 -2.81 6.05 -5.58
CA ASP A 20 -1.57 6.66 -6.02
C ASP A 20 -1.36 7.94 -5.22
N LEU A 21 -0.39 7.90 -4.32
CA LEU A 21 -0.08 9.04 -3.47
C LEU A 21 1.25 9.69 -3.82
N ARG A 22 1.72 9.49 -5.05
CA ARG A 22 2.93 10.16 -5.48
C ARG A 22 2.68 11.67 -5.46
N GLY A 23 3.63 12.42 -4.96
CA GLY A 23 3.50 13.85 -4.81
C GLY A 23 2.85 14.29 -3.51
N LYS A 24 2.36 13.35 -2.71
CA LYS A 24 1.77 13.69 -1.41
C LYS A 24 2.82 13.54 -0.32
N ILE A 25 2.69 14.34 0.73
CA ILE A 25 3.63 14.29 1.84
C ILE A 25 2.88 13.95 3.11
N CYS A 26 3.63 13.58 4.16
CA CYS A 26 3.03 13.30 5.45
C CYS A 26 2.49 14.58 6.04
N PRO A 27 1.40 14.52 6.78
CA PRO A 27 0.68 13.30 7.16
C PRO A 27 -0.40 12.89 6.16
N MET A 28 -0.49 13.59 5.05
CA MET A 28 -1.57 13.32 4.10
C MET A 28 -1.49 11.92 3.50
N THR A 29 -0.27 11.39 3.33
CA THR A 29 -0.12 10.05 2.81
C THR A 29 -0.83 9.05 3.70
N PHE A 30 -0.70 9.20 5.01
CA PHE A 30 -1.39 8.29 5.92
C PHE A 30 -2.89 8.54 5.93
N VAL A 31 -3.29 9.81 5.88
CA VAL A 31 -4.73 10.15 5.92
C VAL A 31 -5.45 9.53 4.73
N TYR A 32 -4.89 9.67 3.53
CA TYR A 32 -5.52 9.08 2.36
C TYR A 32 -5.52 7.56 2.43
N THR A 33 -4.45 6.96 2.94
CA THR A 33 -4.37 5.52 3.07
C THR A 33 -5.43 5.02 4.05
N LYS A 34 -5.59 5.71 5.16
CA LYS A 34 -6.58 5.32 6.17
C LYS A 34 -7.99 5.41 5.60
N LEU A 35 -8.29 6.50 4.88
CA LEU A 35 -9.62 6.65 4.30
C LEU A 35 -9.90 5.56 3.27
N ALA A 36 -8.91 5.22 2.47
CA ALA A 36 -9.10 4.18 1.47
C ALA A 36 -9.33 2.82 2.14
N LEU A 37 -8.59 2.54 3.22
CA LEU A 37 -8.78 1.29 3.94
C LEU A 37 -10.15 1.21 4.57
N GLU A 38 -10.67 2.35 5.02
CA GLU A 38 -12.00 2.36 5.62
C GLU A 38 -13.09 2.11 4.61
N ASN A 39 -12.79 2.34 3.34
CA ASN A 39 -13.79 2.17 2.29
C ASN A 39 -13.76 0.80 1.61
N ILE A 40 -12.84 -0.07 1.96
CA ILE A 40 -12.82 -1.40 1.38
C ILE A 40 -13.26 -2.40 2.42
N SER A 41 -13.60 -3.60 1.97
CA SER A 41 -14.09 -4.64 2.88
C SER A 41 -12.96 -5.35 3.58
N GLN A 42 -13.26 -5.95 4.71
CA GLN A 42 -12.29 -6.74 5.43
C GLN A 42 -11.69 -7.80 4.52
N GLY A 43 -10.40 -7.96 4.62
CA GLY A 43 -9.68 -8.96 3.84
C GLY A 43 -9.27 -8.49 2.46
N LYS A 44 -9.77 -7.35 2.02
CA LYS A 44 -9.40 -6.84 0.71
C LYS A 44 -8.03 -6.19 0.77
N ILE A 45 -7.39 -6.05 -0.37
CA ILE A 45 -6.03 -5.57 -0.46
C ILE A 45 -6.00 -4.23 -1.17
N LEU A 46 -5.33 -3.27 -0.57
CA LEU A 46 -5.14 -1.94 -1.11
C LEU A 46 -3.69 -1.80 -1.56
N LYS A 47 -3.48 -1.37 -2.79
CA LYS A 47 -2.15 -1.09 -3.30
C LYS A 47 -1.91 0.41 -3.19
N VAL A 48 -0.88 0.81 -2.48
CA VAL A 48 -0.57 2.22 -2.25
C VAL A 48 0.78 2.52 -2.86
N THR A 49 0.85 3.57 -3.67
CA THR A 49 2.09 4.00 -4.31
C THR A 49 2.55 5.31 -3.68
N LEU A 50 3.78 5.34 -3.19
CA LEU A 50 4.34 6.48 -2.48
C LEU A 50 5.67 6.88 -3.10
N ASP A 51 5.98 8.18 -3.07
CA ASP A 51 7.31 8.62 -3.47
C ASP A 51 7.92 9.57 -2.44
N PHE A 52 7.37 9.64 -1.24
CA PHE A 52 7.89 10.50 -0.17
C PHE A 52 8.56 9.59 0.86
N PRO A 53 9.89 9.58 0.95
CA PRO A 53 10.60 8.63 1.79
C PRO A 53 10.13 8.53 3.24
N PRO A 54 9.85 9.63 3.94
CA PRO A 54 9.37 9.48 5.31
C PRO A 54 8.09 8.64 5.42
N ALA A 55 7.25 8.66 4.39
CA ALA A 55 6.02 7.89 4.40
C ALA A 55 6.30 6.40 4.27
N PHE A 56 7.45 6.02 3.72
CA PHE A 56 7.79 4.60 3.57
C PHE A 56 7.84 3.91 4.93
N THR A 57 8.16 4.63 5.98
CA THR A 57 8.19 4.08 7.33
C THR A 57 6.94 4.47 8.09
N ASN A 58 6.51 5.72 7.95
CA ASN A 58 5.41 6.22 8.76
C ASN A 58 4.08 5.59 8.43
N VAL A 59 3.80 5.34 7.16
CA VAL A 59 2.52 4.77 6.78
C VAL A 59 2.37 3.34 7.30
N PRO A 60 3.34 2.43 7.08
CA PRO A 60 3.22 1.08 7.63
C PRO A 60 3.14 1.08 9.15
N HIS A 61 3.93 1.94 9.79
CA HIS A 61 3.94 2.01 11.24
C HIS A 61 2.59 2.46 11.79
N SER A 62 2.01 3.48 11.19
CA SER A 62 0.72 3.99 11.63
C SER A 62 -0.40 2.98 11.41
N ILE A 63 -0.34 2.26 10.29
CA ILE A 63 -1.33 1.23 10.01
C ILE A 63 -1.27 0.15 11.07
N LYS A 64 -0.07 -0.24 11.47
CA LYS A 64 0.10 -1.27 12.48
C LYS A 64 -0.38 -0.79 13.84
N ILE A 65 0.00 0.42 14.23
CA ILE A 65 -0.37 0.97 15.53
C ILE A 65 -1.89 1.11 15.65
N GLN A 66 -2.53 1.56 14.59
CA GLN A 66 -3.98 1.77 14.64
C GLN A 66 -4.77 0.53 14.22
N LYS A 67 -4.07 -0.56 13.94
CA LYS A 67 -4.71 -1.84 13.60
C LYS A 67 -5.67 -1.72 12.44
N LEU A 68 -5.28 -0.95 11.44
CA LEU A 68 -6.10 -0.75 10.26
C LEU A 68 -5.94 -1.88 9.25
N GLY A 69 -4.82 -2.58 9.31
CA GLY A 69 -4.55 -3.66 8.40
C GLY A 69 -3.13 -4.14 8.54
N ARG A 70 -2.68 -4.92 7.56
CA ARG A 70 -1.33 -5.45 7.56
C ARG A 70 -0.68 -5.20 6.23
N VAL A 71 0.58 -4.78 6.25
CA VAL A 71 1.35 -4.65 5.02
C VAL A 71 1.82 -6.05 4.65
N ILE A 72 1.30 -6.59 3.56
CA ILE A 72 1.62 -7.95 3.15
C ILE A 72 2.67 -7.98 2.06
N GLY A 73 3.03 -6.85 1.48
CA GLY A 73 4.09 -6.80 0.49
C GLY A 73 4.58 -5.40 0.28
N GLU A 74 5.81 -5.28 -0.19
CA GLU A 74 6.42 -4.00 -0.51
C GLU A 74 7.29 -4.17 -1.73
N HIS A 75 7.37 -3.14 -2.55
CA HIS A 75 8.24 -3.15 -3.70
C HIS A 75 8.75 -1.73 -3.89
N GLN A 76 10.03 -1.59 -4.13
CA GLN A 76 10.60 -0.27 -4.39
C GLN A 76 11.29 -0.25 -5.74
N GLU A 77 10.98 0.78 -6.52
CA GLU A 77 11.61 0.94 -7.80
C GLU A 77 12.01 2.39 -7.90
N GLY A 78 13.30 2.68 -7.86
CA GLY A 78 13.79 4.04 -7.85
C GLY A 78 13.32 4.76 -6.60
N LYS A 79 12.62 5.85 -6.78
CA LYS A 79 12.13 6.63 -5.66
C LYS A 79 10.70 6.31 -5.29
N VAL A 80 10.11 5.33 -5.94
CA VAL A 80 8.72 4.99 -5.74
C VAL A 80 8.61 3.69 -4.95
N ARG A 81 7.83 3.71 -3.90
CA ARG A 81 7.59 2.50 -3.11
C ARG A 81 6.13 2.15 -3.19
N THR A 82 5.86 0.88 -3.43
CA THR A 82 4.50 0.36 -3.46
C THR A 82 4.28 -0.54 -2.26
N LEU A 83 3.16 -0.37 -1.60
CA LEU A 83 2.78 -1.19 -0.46
C LEU A 83 1.49 -1.91 -0.78
N TRP A 84 1.40 -3.17 -0.40
CA TRP A 84 0.14 -3.90 -0.49
C TRP A 84 -0.33 -4.11 0.94
N ILE A 85 -1.50 -3.59 1.26
CA ILE A 85 -2.03 -3.60 2.61
C ILE A 85 -3.34 -4.34 2.61
N GLN A 86 -3.44 -5.38 3.43
CA GLN A 86 -4.69 -6.12 3.56
C GLN A 86 -5.46 -5.55 4.74
N LYS A 87 -6.71 -5.20 4.52
CA LYS A 87 -7.53 -4.61 5.56
C LYS A 87 -7.85 -5.62 6.65
N GLY A 88 -7.81 -5.15 7.86
CA GLY A 88 -8.09 -5.98 9.01
C GLY A 88 -6.81 -6.43 9.67
N ASP A 89 -6.90 -6.93 10.87
CA ASP A 89 -5.74 -7.38 11.55
C ASP A 89 -5.60 -8.85 11.62
#